data_72655408e868940f1e574779b284ae59
#
_entry.id   72655408e868940f1e574779b284ae59
#
_cell.length_a   1.000
_cell.length_b   1.000
_cell.length_c   1.000
_cell.angle_alpha   90.00
_cell.angle_beta   90.00
_cell.angle_gamma   90.00
#
_symmetry.space_group_name_H-M   'P 1'
#
loop_
_entity.id
_entity.type
_entity.pdbx_description
1 polymer ?
#
loop_
_entity_poly.entity_id
_entity_poly.type
_entity_poly.pdbx_seq_one_letter_code
_entity_poly.pdbx_strand_id
1 'polypeptide(L)'
;MRDKIVKFMLPLLLSLSLAQSISPTQPPAEVVQPQIVRPLPGKLDSVPVFNSNSPELVLKEGILLSTFPPDGKKVPTAHLNFPFQGRFDVFAHHIAKAEPVDNLRSLYLGILLHNPGATPVTINVLQAASYLSQPDAPFIQVPSFSQNILGTVFSGPGDRITSEVLRGKRQEIFPAQIVIPPRESQMLLNLPIPVQGLTPPLNGRSTLMRLRSNGTVYAASLAMFAQTNPDGSERAPTLAEWQNLLDNSDVAGPRDKVPTPLEETGKPRIYGRVSGVASGSQWRALLVDEPKAKYLTIPQPGQAFSYALSTVHGGSLGTNQIQSATMLVRYPDTAYRAHGNYGIQYSLKLPLYNNSQSPKTVTVSFQTPIKEDQLVQPGLRFFNTPAKQVFFRGTVRVRYKDDQGKAQTQFFHLMQTRGQAGEPLTTLNMPAGDRRLVEVDFIYPPDASPPQVLTVATQSEK
;
A
#
# COMPACT_ATOMS: atom_id res chain seq x y z
N MET A 1 -46.55 31.67 61.29
CA MET A 1 -45.36 32.31 61.91
C MET A 1 -44.19 32.25 60.90
N ARG A 2 -43.55 33.34 60.75
CA ARG A 2 -42.78 33.73 59.54
C ARG A 2 -41.60 32.82 59.17
N ASP A 3 -41.64 32.26 57.94
CA ASP A 3 -40.55 31.61 57.26
C ASP A 3 -39.53 32.64 56.77
N LYS A 4 -38.28 32.45 57.13
CA LYS A 4 -37.17 33.21 56.58
C LYS A 4 -36.55 32.43 55.41
N ILE A 5 -36.78 32.94 54.21
CA ILE A 5 -36.12 32.48 52.98
C ILE A 5 -34.71 33.09 52.98
N VAL A 6 -33.71 32.25 53.07
CA VAL A 6 -32.29 32.62 52.85
C VAL A 6 -31.98 32.46 51.37
N LYS A 7 -31.78 33.57 50.66
CA LYS A 7 -31.28 33.61 49.28
C LYS A 7 -29.77 33.37 49.28
N PHE A 8 -29.35 32.23 48.74
CA PHE A 8 -27.93 32.04 48.38
C PHE A 8 -27.66 32.72 47.03
N MET A 9 -26.87 33.77 47.03
CA MET A 9 -26.26 34.34 45.83
C MET A 9 -25.05 33.51 45.46
N LEU A 10 -25.12 32.87 44.29
CA LEU A 10 -24.00 32.20 43.66
C LEU A 10 -23.15 33.25 42.91
N PRO A 11 -21.84 33.39 43.13
CA PRO A 11 -21.01 34.28 42.34
C PRO A 11 -20.77 33.68 40.98
N LEU A 12 -21.13 34.42 39.93
CA LEU A 12 -20.84 34.15 38.53
C LEU A 12 -19.35 34.35 38.30
N LEU A 13 -18.57 33.25 38.28
CA LEU A 13 -17.16 33.26 37.84
C LEU A 13 -17.14 33.42 36.32
N LEU A 14 -16.87 34.63 35.84
CA LEU A 14 -16.47 34.90 34.45
C LEU A 14 -15.09 34.23 34.23
N SER A 15 -15.10 33.04 33.60
CA SER A 15 -13.88 32.48 33.04
C SER A 15 -13.54 33.27 31.75
N LEU A 16 -12.57 34.18 31.85
CA LEU A 16 -11.91 34.71 30.67
C LEU A 16 -11.17 33.56 29.99
N SER A 17 -11.76 33.01 28.93
CA SER A 17 -11.06 32.16 27.98
C SER A 17 -10.03 33.04 27.26
N LEU A 18 -8.77 32.93 27.65
CA LEU A 18 -7.65 33.37 26.81
C LEU A 18 -7.70 32.56 25.53
N ALA A 19 -8.29 33.10 24.50
CA ALA A 19 -8.13 32.63 23.15
C ALA A 19 -6.64 32.79 22.81
N GLN A 20 -5.87 31.70 22.99
CA GLN A 20 -4.54 31.62 22.37
C GLN A 20 -4.77 31.73 20.86
N SER A 21 -4.42 32.88 20.30
CA SER A 21 -4.30 33.05 18.88
C SER A 21 -3.28 32.04 18.38
N ILE A 22 -3.77 30.95 17.77
CA ILE A 22 -2.94 30.03 16.99
C ILE A 22 -2.44 30.88 15.83
N SER A 23 -1.23 31.44 15.94
CA SER A 23 -0.53 32.05 14.81
C SER A 23 -0.55 31.04 13.68
N PRO A 24 -0.93 31.42 12.45
CA PRO A 24 -0.84 30.54 11.32
C PRO A 24 0.62 30.08 11.22
N THR A 25 0.86 28.80 11.46
CA THR A 25 2.20 28.20 11.28
C THR A 25 2.59 28.44 9.84
N GLN A 26 3.63 29.25 9.62
CA GLN A 26 4.20 29.44 8.28
C GLN A 26 4.45 28.04 7.68
N PRO A 27 4.08 27.84 6.41
CA PRO A 27 4.41 26.58 5.75
C PRO A 27 5.92 26.33 5.84
N PRO A 28 6.37 25.08 6.01
CA PRO A 28 7.78 24.76 6.09
C PRO A 28 8.53 25.33 4.88
N ALA A 29 9.70 25.92 5.11
CA ALA A 29 10.53 26.44 4.02
C ALA A 29 10.91 25.30 3.07
N GLU A 30 10.73 25.53 1.77
CA GLU A 30 11.05 24.57 0.72
C GLU A 30 12.47 24.76 0.21
N VAL A 31 13.11 23.64 -0.18
CA VAL A 31 14.41 23.62 -0.83
C VAL A 31 14.28 22.86 -2.13
N VAL A 32 14.78 23.44 -3.21
CA VAL A 32 14.92 22.78 -4.50
C VAL A 32 16.28 22.08 -4.55
N GLN A 33 16.26 20.77 -4.81
CA GLN A 33 17.46 20.01 -5.14
C GLN A 33 17.54 19.89 -6.67
N PRO A 34 18.47 20.57 -7.33
CA PRO A 34 18.61 20.53 -8.78
C PRO A 34 18.89 19.10 -9.24
N GLN A 35 18.07 18.56 -10.14
CA GLN A 35 18.24 17.23 -10.70
C GLN A 35 17.31 16.99 -11.90
N ILE A 36 17.70 16.05 -12.76
CA ILE A 36 16.87 15.63 -13.88
C ILE A 36 15.88 14.56 -13.37
N VAL A 37 14.58 14.78 -13.56
CA VAL A 37 13.54 13.78 -13.26
C VAL A 37 13.20 13.01 -14.52
N ARG A 38 13.31 11.68 -14.45
CA ARG A 38 13.12 10.76 -15.58
C ARG A 38 11.86 9.90 -15.35
N PRO A 39 11.09 9.60 -16.41
CA PRO A 39 10.07 8.58 -16.34
C PRO A 39 10.71 7.21 -16.08
N LEU A 40 9.99 6.34 -15.38
CA LEU A 40 10.46 4.98 -15.12
C LEU A 40 10.30 4.13 -16.39
N PRO A 41 11.38 3.54 -16.96
CA PRO A 41 11.25 2.66 -18.10
C PRO A 41 10.49 1.37 -17.77
N GLY A 42 9.96 0.68 -18.78
CA GLY A 42 9.16 -0.52 -18.61
C GLY A 42 7.68 -0.23 -18.40
N LYS A 43 6.98 -1.20 -17.83
CA LYS A 43 5.55 -1.14 -17.53
C LYS A 43 5.18 -2.20 -16.49
N LEU A 44 3.99 -2.12 -15.94
CA LEU A 44 3.39 -3.19 -15.16
C LEU A 44 3.25 -4.47 -15.99
N ASP A 45 3.39 -5.61 -15.33
CA ASP A 45 3.03 -6.89 -15.92
C ASP A 45 1.50 -7.01 -16.10
N SER A 46 1.03 -8.13 -16.60
CA SER A 46 -0.40 -8.40 -16.83
C SER A 46 -1.02 -9.31 -15.77
N VAL A 47 -0.33 -9.55 -14.66
CA VAL A 47 -0.86 -10.39 -13.58
C VAL A 47 -2.08 -9.72 -12.96
N PRO A 48 -3.27 -10.36 -12.95
CA PRO A 48 -4.44 -9.77 -12.32
C PRO A 48 -4.28 -9.72 -10.79
N VAL A 49 -4.77 -8.64 -10.20
CA VAL A 49 -4.78 -8.42 -8.74
C VAL A 49 -6.21 -8.24 -8.28
N PHE A 50 -6.70 -9.18 -7.48
CA PHE A 50 -7.93 -9.05 -6.72
C PHE A 50 -7.69 -8.01 -5.62
N ASN A 51 -8.26 -6.80 -5.79
CA ASN A 51 -7.95 -5.66 -4.93
C ASN A 51 -9.21 -5.20 -4.19
N SER A 52 -9.32 -5.57 -2.93
CA SER A 52 -10.45 -5.31 -2.03
C SER A 52 -10.03 -4.27 -0.98
N ASN A 53 -10.30 -2.99 -1.27
CA ASN A 53 -9.96 -1.85 -0.40
C ASN A 53 -11.10 -0.81 -0.33
N SER A 54 -12.31 -1.18 -0.74
CA SER A 54 -13.52 -0.35 -0.60
C SER A 54 -14.73 -1.21 -0.22
N PRO A 55 -15.47 -0.85 0.86
CA PRO A 55 -15.17 0.26 1.75
C PRO A 55 -13.94 -0.04 2.62
N GLU A 56 -13.14 1.01 2.94
CA GLU A 56 -12.06 0.85 3.92
C GLU A 56 -12.62 0.62 5.31
N LEU A 57 -13.53 1.51 5.76
CA LEU A 57 -14.25 1.37 7.02
C LEU A 57 -15.53 0.57 6.80
N VAL A 58 -15.62 -0.60 7.42
CA VAL A 58 -16.76 -1.51 7.30
C VAL A 58 -17.62 -1.42 8.56
N LEU A 59 -18.85 -0.91 8.42
CA LEU A 59 -19.83 -0.81 9.50
C LEU A 59 -21.06 -1.71 9.26
N LYS A 60 -21.20 -2.26 8.05
CA LYS A 60 -22.29 -3.13 7.64
C LYS A 60 -21.75 -4.34 6.89
N GLU A 61 -22.23 -5.52 7.28
CA GLU A 61 -21.95 -6.79 6.61
C GLU A 61 -22.26 -6.75 5.11
N GLY A 62 -21.60 -7.57 4.33
CA GLY A 62 -21.89 -7.73 2.92
C GLY A 62 -20.67 -8.10 2.09
N ILE A 63 -20.83 -7.95 0.78
CA ILE A 63 -19.81 -8.24 -0.21
C ILE A 63 -18.85 -7.04 -0.31
N LEU A 64 -17.57 -7.25 -0.02
CA LEU A 64 -16.52 -6.26 -0.21
C LEU A 64 -16.05 -6.20 -1.67
N LEU A 65 -15.86 -7.40 -2.26
CA LEU A 65 -15.55 -7.59 -3.67
C LEU A 65 -15.95 -9.00 -4.09
N SER A 66 -16.67 -9.14 -5.20
CA SER A 66 -16.98 -10.46 -5.77
C SER A 66 -16.68 -10.49 -7.26
N THR A 67 -15.91 -11.49 -7.69
CA THR A 67 -15.68 -11.78 -9.10
C THR A 67 -16.55 -12.92 -9.64
N PHE A 68 -17.49 -13.42 -8.86
CA PHE A 68 -18.43 -14.45 -9.27
C PHE A 68 -19.31 -14.00 -10.43
N PRO A 69 -19.89 -14.92 -11.19
CA PRO A 69 -20.98 -14.64 -12.13
C PRO A 69 -22.19 -14.05 -11.39
N PRO A 70 -22.97 -13.16 -12.02
CA PRO A 70 -24.17 -12.58 -11.44
C PRO A 70 -25.38 -13.53 -11.43
N ASP A 71 -25.32 -14.60 -12.25
CA ASP A 71 -26.43 -15.55 -12.42
C ASP A 71 -26.74 -16.29 -11.12
N GLY A 72 -28.03 -16.36 -10.76
CA GLY A 72 -28.52 -17.00 -9.56
C GLY A 72 -28.25 -16.22 -8.25
N LYS A 73 -27.73 -15.01 -8.32
CA LYS A 73 -27.48 -14.15 -7.16
C LYS A 73 -28.64 -13.18 -6.93
N LYS A 74 -28.95 -12.94 -5.65
CA LYS A 74 -30.05 -12.01 -5.27
C LYS A 74 -29.75 -10.57 -5.68
N VAL A 75 -28.48 -10.13 -5.65
CA VAL A 75 -28.01 -8.80 -6.05
C VAL A 75 -26.96 -8.95 -7.17
N PRO A 76 -27.37 -9.12 -8.45
CA PRO A 76 -26.45 -9.38 -9.55
C PRO A 76 -25.37 -8.31 -9.73
N THR A 77 -25.67 -7.05 -9.42
CA THR A 77 -24.73 -5.91 -9.54
C THR A 77 -23.59 -5.94 -8.52
N ALA A 78 -23.67 -6.78 -7.49
CA ALA A 78 -22.61 -7.01 -6.51
C ALA A 78 -21.54 -8.01 -7.01
N HIS A 79 -21.64 -8.50 -8.26
CA HIS A 79 -20.77 -9.52 -8.82
C HIS A 79 -20.19 -9.09 -10.17
N LEU A 80 -18.85 -9.09 -10.29
CA LEU A 80 -18.15 -8.50 -11.43
C LEU A 80 -17.84 -9.47 -12.58
N ASN A 81 -18.14 -10.77 -12.42
CA ASN A 81 -17.94 -11.80 -13.41
C ASN A 81 -16.51 -11.83 -14.02
N PHE A 82 -15.51 -12.04 -13.19
CA PHE A 82 -14.12 -12.10 -13.62
C PHE A 82 -13.41 -13.37 -13.12
N PRO A 83 -13.06 -14.32 -13.99
CA PRO A 83 -12.34 -15.53 -13.62
C PRO A 83 -10.85 -15.28 -13.47
N PHE A 84 -10.22 -15.98 -12.51
CA PHE A 84 -8.76 -16.07 -12.39
C PHE A 84 -8.27 -17.43 -12.88
N GLN A 85 -7.11 -17.43 -13.55
CA GLN A 85 -6.37 -18.64 -13.92
C GLN A 85 -4.88 -18.31 -13.99
N GLY A 86 -4.01 -19.25 -13.63
CA GLY A 86 -2.59 -19.02 -13.56
C GLY A 86 -2.19 -18.15 -12.38
N ARG A 87 -1.27 -17.23 -12.58
CA ARG A 87 -0.75 -16.33 -11.55
C ARG A 87 -1.74 -15.17 -11.29
N PHE A 88 -2.07 -14.93 -10.02
CA PHE A 88 -2.81 -13.75 -9.58
C PHE A 88 -2.43 -13.37 -8.15
N ASP A 89 -2.67 -12.11 -7.77
CA ASP A 89 -2.44 -11.61 -6.43
C ASP A 89 -3.77 -11.24 -5.75
N VAL A 90 -3.74 -11.24 -4.42
CA VAL A 90 -4.85 -10.76 -3.58
C VAL A 90 -4.28 -9.67 -2.67
N PHE A 91 -4.90 -8.50 -2.72
CA PHE A 91 -4.71 -7.43 -1.76
C PHE A 91 -6.07 -7.10 -1.11
N ALA A 92 -6.11 -7.07 0.23
CA ALA A 92 -7.28 -6.63 0.98
C ALA A 92 -6.87 -5.77 2.17
N HIS A 93 -7.56 -4.65 2.36
CA HIS A 93 -7.37 -3.77 3.51
C HIS A 93 -8.72 -3.21 3.97
N HIS A 94 -9.14 -3.59 5.20
CA HIS A 94 -10.41 -3.18 5.77
C HIS A 94 -10.26 -2.88 7.26
N ILE A 95 -11.08 -1.94 7.73
CA ILE A 95 -11.12 -1.45 9.11
C ILE A 95 -12.49 -1.76 9.70
N ALA A 96 -12.51 -2.40 10.86
CA ALA A 96 -13.68 -2.53 11.72
C ALA A 96 -13.68 -1.42 12.77
N LYS A 97 -14.85 -0.90 13.08
CA LYS A 97 -15.12 0.05 14.16
C LYS A 97 -16.39 -0.34 14.86
N ALA A 98 -16.41 -0.27 16.19
CA ALA A 98 -17.67 -0.44 16.92
C ALA A 98 -18.66 0.68 16.58
N GLU A 99 -19.84 0.30 16.07
CA GLU A 99 -20.94 1.21 15.74
C GLU A 99 -22.26 0.49 16.00
N PRO A 100 -23.07 0.89 17.01
CA PRO A 100 -22.73 1.87 18.05
C PRO A 100 -21.49 1.46 18.88
N VAL A 101 -20.96 2.35 19.70
CA VAL A 101 -19.66 2.20 20.40
C VAL A 101 -19.62 0.99 21.37
N ASP A 102 -20.74 0.50 21.80
CA ASP A 102 -20.92 -0.68 22.67
C ASP A 102 -21.06 -2.00 21.88
N ASN A 103 -21.21 -1.95 20.56
CA ASN A 103 -21.22 -3.14 19.72
C ASN A 103 -19.77 -3.59 19.44
N LEU A 104 -19.20 -4.33 20.39
CA LEU A 104 -17.81 -4.76 20.37
C LEU A 104 -17.57 -6.09 19.62
N ARG A 105 -18.57 -6.59 18.86
CA ARG A 105 -18.40 -7.83 18.08
C ARG A 105 -17.27 -7.68 17.06
N SER A 106 -16.47 -8.74 16.95
CA SER A 106 -15.43 -8.84 15.93
C SER A 106 -16.04 -8.85 14.53
N LEU A 107 -15.51 -8.06 13.60
CA LEU A 107 -15.80 -8.22 12.18
C LEU A 107 -14.88 -9.30 11.63
N TYR A 108 -15.41 -10.29 10.90
CA TYR A 108 -14.61 -11.25 10.17
C TYR A 108 -14.42 -10.81 8.72
N LEU A 109 -13.20 -10.90 8.24
CA LEU A 109 -12.86 -10.81 6.83
C LEU A 109 -12.77 -12.25 6.28
N GLY A 110 -13.64 -12.57 5.32
CA GLY A 110 -13.62 -13.82 4.58
C GLY A 110 -13.11 -13.61 3.16
N ILE A 111 -12.18 -14.45 2.69
CA ILE A 111 -11.84 -14.55 1.26
C ILE A 111 -12.13 -15.97 0.82
N LEU A 112 -13.11 -16.10 -0.06
CA LEU A 112 -13.63 -17.36 -0.58
C LEU A 112 -13.19 -17.55 -2.02
N LEU A 113 -12.72 -18.76 -2.37
CA LEU A 113 -12.41 -19.19 -3.72
C LEU A 113 -13.40 -20.26 -4.16
N HIS A 114 -13.82 -20.23 -5.42
CA HIS A 114 -14.75 -21.18 -6.02
C HIS A 114 -14.19 -21.79 -7.30
N ASN A 115 -14.29 -23.10 -7.42
CA ASN A 115 -13.97 -23.85 -8.63
C ASN A 115 -15.25 -24.08 -9.46
N PRO A 116 -15.48 -23.40 -10.57
CA PRO A 116 -16.67 -23.62 -11.42
C PRO A 116 -16.57 -24.88 -12.30
N GLY A 117 -15.40 -25.50 -12.37
CA GLY A 117 -15.09 -26.61 -13.29
C GLY A 117 -15.60 -27.96 -12.80
N ALA A 118 -15.42 -28.99 -13.65
CA ALA A 118 -15.76 -30.38 -13.38
C ALA A 118 -14.57 -31.21 -12.83
N THR A 119 -13.39 -30.57 -12.69
CA THR A 119 -12.18 -31.21 -12.16
C THR A 119 -11.64 -30.42 -10.97
N PRO A 120 -10.95 -31.07 -10.01
CA PRO A 120 -10.34 -30.36 -8.88
C PRO A 120 -9.35 -29.28 -9.36
N VAL A 121 -9.34 -28.12 -8.68
CA VAL A 121 -8.40 -27.03 -8.92
C VAL A 121 -7.47 -26.89 -7.73
N THR A 122 -6.16 -26.81 -8.00
CA THR A 122 -5.13 -26.58 -6.98
C THR A 122 -4.66 -25.13 -7.03
N ILE A 123 -4.73 -24.46 -5.88
CA ILE A 123 -4.17 -23.13 -5.65
C ILE A 123 -2.86 -23.26 -4.89
N ASN A 124 -1.75 -22.86 -5.49
CA ASN A 124 -0.47 -22.72 -4.80
C ASN A 124 -0.40 -21.34 -4.14
N VAL A 125 -0.19 -21.31 -2.83
CA VAL A 125 0.04 -20.08 -2.06
C VAL A 125 1.55 -19.81 -2.02
N LEU A 126 2.02 -18.95 -2.93
CA LEU A 126 3.44 -18.69 -3.13
C LEU A 126 4.04 -17.83 -2.00
N GLN A 127 3.35 -16.75 -1.65
CA GLN A 127 3.61 -15.89 -0.50
C GLN A 127 2.27 -15.41 0.06
N ALA A 128 2.20 -15.21 1.37
CA ALA A 128 0.99 -14.71 2.02
C ALA A 128 1.30 -14.12 3.40
N ALA A 129 0.73 -12.97 3.68
CA ALA A 129 0.77 -12.33 4.98
C ALA A 129 -0.53 -11.58 5.25
N SER A 130 -1.02 -11.68 6.49
CA SER A 130 -2.23 -10.98 6.96
C SER A 130 -2.04 -10.59 8.42
N TYR A 131 -2.09 -9.28 8.72
CA TYR A 131 -1.86 -8.73 10.05
C TYR A 131 -2.91 -7.70 10.43
N LEU A 132 -3.23 -7.68 11.72
CA LEU A 132 -4.01 -6.61 12.36
C LEU A 132 -3.12 -5.40 12.64
N SER A 133 -3.72 -4.20 12.68
CA SER A 133 -3.04 -3.02 13.22
C SER A 133 -2.79 -3.18 14.72
N GLN A 134 -3.67 -3.90 15.45
CA GLN A 134 -3.45 -4.27 16.83
C GLN A 134 -3.93 -5.71 17.09
N PRO A 135 -3.15 -6.53 17.77
CA PRO A 135 -1.83 -6.24 18.37
C PRO A 135 -0.65 -6.46 17.42
N ASP A 136 -0.86 -6.97 16.18
CA ASP A 136 0.20 -7.57 15.36
C ASP A 136 1.22 -6.55 14.84
N ALA A 137 0.76 -5.38 14.39
CA ALA A 137 1.59 -4.37 13.74
C ALA A 137 1.05 -2.96 14.00
N PRO A 138 1.26 -2.41 15.21
CA PRO A 138 0.78 -1.07 15.56
C PRO A 138 1.50 0.01 14.74
N PHE A 139 0.78 1.11 14.50
CA PHE A 139 1.36 2.32 13.92
C PHE A 139 2.20 3.04 14.97
N ILE A 140 3.50 2.73 15.00
CA ILE A 140 4.47 3.31 15.91
C ILE A 140 5.42 4.24 15.17
N GLN A 141 6.00 5.19 15.89
CA GLN A 141 7.08 6.02 15.38
C GLN A 141 8.39 5.21 15.41
N VAL A 142 9.01 5.07 14.25
CA VAL A 142 10.34 4.47 14.08
C VAL A 142 11.26 5.48 13.39
N PRO A 143 12.60 5.30 13.43
CA PRO A 143 13.52 6.17 12.70
C PRO A 143 13.18 6.24 11.21
N SER A 144 13.46 7.39 10.59
CA SER A 144 13.22 7.61 9.15
C SER A 144 13.97 6.64 8.24
N PHE A 145 15.07 6.10 8.72
CA PHE A 145 15.93 5.12 8.08
C PHE A 145 16.47 4.13 9.11
N SER A 146 16.30 2.84 8.89
CA SER A 146 16.76 1.78 9.79
C SER A 146 17.16 0.54 9.02
N GLN A 147 18.24 -0.12 9.41
CA GLN A 147 18.52 -1.48 8.93
C GLN A 147 17.41 -2.43 9.39
N ASN A 148 16.97 -3.30 8.49
CA ASN A 148 15.89 -4.24 8.74
C ASN A 148 16.20 -5.65 8.22
N ILE A 149 17.41 -6.13 8.46
CA ILE A 149 17.89 -7.44 7.94
C ILE A 149 16.96 -8.57 8.40
N LEU A 150 16.55 -8.56 9.67
CA LEU A 150 15.70 -9.61 10.27
C LEU A 150 14.20 -9.45 9.94
N GLY A 151 13.76 -8.28 9.46
CA GLY A 151 12.34 -8.01 9.19
C GLY A 151 11.51 -7.72 10.43
N THR A 152 12.15 -7.26 11.51
CA THR A 152 11.51 -6.96 12.80
C THR A 152 11.14 -5.50 12.98
N VAL A 153 11.58 -4.61 12.08
CA VAL A 153 11.23 -3.19 12.06
C VAL A 153 10.08 -2.98 11.08
N PHE A 154 8.93 -2.55 11.59
CA PHE A 154 7.74 -2.21 10.81
C PHE A 154 6.86 -1.23 11.60
N SER A 155 6.02 -0.49 10.91
CA SER A 155 5.03 0.43 11.47
C SER A 155 3.74 0.32 10.67
N GLY A 156 2.74 -0.36 11.24
CA GLY A 156 1.47 -0.65 10.60
C GLY A 156 1.41 -2.00 9.87
N PRO A 157 0.21 -2.56 9.73
CA PRO A 157 0.00 -3.89 9.13
C PRO A 157 0.35 -3.93 7.65
N GLY A 158 0.14 -2.83 6.94
CA GLY A 158 0.46 -2.71 5.52
C GLY A 158 1.95 -2.81 5.23
N ASP A 159 2.78 -2.13 6.02
CA ASP A 159 4.23 -2.24 5.96
C ASP A 159 4.69 -3.68 6.28
N ARG A 160 4.15 -4.28 7.34
CA ARG A 160 4.54 -5.65 7.74
C ARG A 160 4.25 -6.67 6.65
N ILE A 161 3.04 -6.68 6.04
CA ILE A 161 2.71 -7.63 4.96
C ILE A 161 3.62 -7.45 3.75
N THR A 162 3.90 -6.20 3.36
CA THR A 162 4.76 -5.93 2.19
C THR A 162 6.21 -6.34 2.44
N SER A 163 6.74 -6.11 3.65
CA SER A 163 8.07 -6.57 4.07
C SER A 163 8.19 -8.09 4.01
N GLU A 164 7.22 -8.82 4.52
CA GLU A 164 7.26 -10.29 4.55
C GLU A 164 7.11 -10.91 3.16
N VAL A 165 6.18 -10.40 2.35
CA VAL A 165 6.00 -10.88 0.97
C VAL A 165 7.23 -10.55 0.10
N LEU A 166 7.87 -9.38 0.29
CA LEU A 166 9.14 -9.04 -0.36
C LEU A 166 10.27 -10.01 -0.02
N ARG A 167 10.25 -10.57 1.19
CA ARG A 167 11.20 -11.59 1.69
C ARG A 167 10.87 -13.01 1.22
N GLY A 168 9.77 -13.19 0.47
CA GLY A 168 9.31 -14.49 0.00
C GLY A 168 8.59 -15.34 1.05
N LYS A 169 8.15 -14.74 2.15
CA LYS A 169 7.49 -15.45 3.25
C LYS A 169 6.03 -15.81 2.96
N ARG A 170 5.59 -16.87 3.58
CA ARG A 170 4.20 -17.27 3.75
C ARG A 170 3.98 -17.52 5.24
N GLN A 171 3.00 -16.83 5.85
CA GLN A 171 2.62 -17.11 7.23
C GLN A 171 2.14 -18.55 7.38
N GLU A 172 2.44 -19.17 8.52
CA GLU A 172 2.11 -20.58 8.83
C GLU A 172 0.61 -20.87 8.81
N ILE A 173 -0.22 -19.85 9.10
CA ILE A 173 -1.69 -19.97 9.02
C ILE A 173 -2.19 -20.25 7.59
N PHE A 174 -1.38 -20.00 6.56
CA PHE A 174 -1.74 -20.27 5.18
C PHE A 174 -1.06 -21.56 4.70
N PRO A 175 -1.84 -22.55 4.21
CA PRO A 175 -1.27 -23.76 3.64
C PRO A 175 -0.49 -23.45 2.35
N ALA A 176 0.45 -24.33 1.99
CA ALA A 176 1.20 -24.17 0.74
C ALA A 176 0.29 -24.37 -0.49
N GLN A 177 -0.73 -25.20 -0.33
CA GLN A 177 -1.68 -25.55 -1.39
C GLN A 177 -3.09 -25.66 -0.80
N ILE A 178 -4.07 -25.29 -1.60
CA ILE A 178 -5.50 -25.49 -1.35
C ILE A 178 -6.04 -26.24 -2.57
N VAL A 179 -6.71 -27.38 -2.34
CA VAL A 179 -7.40 -28.11 -3.40
C VAL A 179 -8.88 -27.84 -3.29
N ILE A 180 -9.48 -27.32 -4.35
CA ILE A 180 -10.91 -27.01 -4.42
C ILE A 180 -11.57 -28.08 -5.28
N PRO A 181 -12.45 -28.93 -4.72
CA PRO A 181 -13.17 -29.94 -5.50
C PRO A 181 -14.02 -29.30 -6.62
N PRO A 182 -14.50 -30.13 -7.58
CA PRO A 182 -15.35 -29.65 -8.66
C PRO A 182 -16.63 -28.98 -8.12
N ARG A 183 -16.93 -27.75 -8.61
CA ARG A 183 -18.13 -26.97 -8.26
C ARG A 183 -18.25 -26.61 -6.76
N GLU A 184 -17.15 -26.68 -6.02
CA GLU A 184 -17.09 -26.35 -4.60
C GLU A 184 -16.34 -25.04 -4.35
N SER A 185 -16.49 -24.56 -3.11
CA SER A 185 -15.78 -23.39 -2.59
C SER A 185 -14.92 -23.75 -1.39
N GLN A 186 -13.83 -23.00 -1.20
CA GLN A 186 -12.95 -23.12 -0.04
C GLN A 186 -12.58 -21.73 0.47
N MET A 187 -12.42 -21.59 1.78
CA MET A 187 -11.92 -20.36 2.38
C MET A 187 -10.40 -20.26 2.20
N LEU A 188 -9.94 -19.19 1.56
CA LEU A 188 -8.54 -18.78 1.54
C LEU A 188 -8.17 -18.04 2.82
N LEU A 189 -9.12 -17.27 3.38
CA LEU A 189 -8.97 -16.51 4.62
C LEU A 189 -10.33 -16.45 5.32
N ASN A 190 -10.33 -16.63 6.65
CA ASN A 190 -11.48 -16.42 7.54
C ASN A 190 -10.93 -15.94 8.89
N LEU A 191 -10.64 -14.63 8.98
CA LEU A 191 -9.91 -14.06 10.12
C LEU A 191 -10.64 -12.86 10.73
N PRO A 192 -10.63 -12.73 12.07
CA PRO A 192 -11.29 -11.63 12.77
C PRO A 192 -10.53 -10.31 12.65
N ILE A 193 -11.29 -9.22 12.79
CA ILE A 193 -10.82 -7.86 13.05
C ILE A 193 -11.48 -7.45 14.38
N PRO A 194 -10.90 -7.84 15.52
CA PRO A 194 -11.46 -7.55 16.84
C PRO A 194 -11.29 -6.07 17.18
N VAL A 195 -12.30 -5.50 17.84
CA VAL A 195 -12.31 -4.11 18.35
C VAL A 195 -12.41 -4.05 19.86
N GLN A 196 -12.78 -5.16 20.51
CA GLN A 196 -12.88 -5.25 21.95
C GLN A 196 -11.52 -5.00 22.64
N GLY A 197 -11.53 -4.24 23.72
CA GLY A 197 -10.32 -3.89 24.46
C GLY A 197 -9.46 -2.79 23.85
N LEU A 198 -9.86 -2.22 22.72
CA LEU A 198 -9.17 -1.10 22.06
C LEU A 198 -9.81 0.24 22.39
N THR A 199 -9.00 1.30 22.42
CA THR A 199 -9.47 2.68 22.64
C THR A 199 -8.81 3.60 21.60
N PRO A 200 -9.59 4.16 20.63
CA PRO A 200 -11.00 3.84 20.36
C PRO A 200 -11.19 2.38 19.90
N PRO A 201 -12.42 1.82 19.94
CA PRO A 201 -12.70 0.46 19.49
C PRO A 201 -12.70 0.37 17.96
N LEU A 202 -11.52 0.39 17.39
CA LEU A 202 -11.22 0.42 15.96
C LEU A 202 -9.96 -0.41 15.68
N ASN A 203 -10.02 -1.24 14.64
CA ASN A 203 -8.89 -2.05 14.23
C ASN A 203 -8.92 -2.27 12.71
N GLY A 204 -7.76 -2.50 12.10
CA GLY A 204 -7.62 -2.78 10.68
C GLY A 204 -6.90 -4.09 10.42
N ARG A 205 -7.22 -4.73 9.28
CA ARG A 205 -6.49 -5.89 8.77
C ARG A 205 -6.01 -5.61 7.36
N SER A 206 -4.71 -5.81 7.14
CA SER A 206 -4.10 -5.79 5.81
C SER A 206 -3.68 -7.21 5.42
N THR A 207 -3.94 -7.58 4.17
CA THR A 207 -3.62 -8.90 3.61
C THR A 207 -3.00 -8.74 2.24
N LEU A 208 -1.92 -9.47 1.98
CA LEU A 208 -1.27 -9.54 0.66
C LEU A 208 -0.88 -10.99 0.39
N MET A 209 -1.32 -11.51 -0.76
CA MET A 209 -1.01 -12.88 -1.17
C MET A 209 -0.60 -12.94 -2.64
N ARG A 210 0.29 -13.86 -2.95
CA ARG A 210 0.68 -14.24 -4.31
C ARG A 210 0.29 -15.68 -4.55
N LEU A 211 -0.57 -15.89 -5.52
CA LEU A 211 -1.22 -17.16 -5.77
C LEU A 211 -0.97 -17.66 -7.19
N ARG A 212 -1.10 -18.98 -7.39
CA ARG A 212 -1.15 -19.59 -8.71
C ARG A 212 -2.19 -20.71 -8.73
N SER A 213 -3.15 -20.60 -9.63
CA SER A 213 -4.16 -21.62 -9.90
C SER A 213 -3.79 -22.45 -11.13
N ASN A 214 -4.01 -23.77 -11.10
CA ASN A 214 -3.90 -24.63 -12.27
C ASN A 214 -5.19 -24.70 -13.10
N GLY A 215 -6.30 -24.13 -12.61
CA GLY A 215 -7.59 -24.06 -13.28
C GLY A 215 -8.30 -22.72 -13.04
N THR A 216 -9.48 -22.58 -13.60
CA THR A 216 -10.31 -21.39 -13.42
C THR A 216 -10.90 -21.32 -12.02
N VAL A 217 -10.83 -20.16 -11.37
CA VAL A 217 -11.48 -19.88 -10.08
C VAL A 217 -12.09 -18.50 -10.05
N TYR A 218 -13.17 -18.36 -9.26
CA TYR A 218 -13.73 -17.07 -8.85
C TYR A 218 -13.32 -16.79 -7.41
N ALA A 219 -13.27 -15.50 -7.04
CA ALA A 219 -12.92 -15.05 -5.70
C ALA A 219 -13.94 -14.05 -5.16
N ALA A 220 -14.21 -14.11 -3.85
CA ALA A 220 -14.99 -13.10 -3.17
C ALA A 220 -14.33 -12.71 -1.83
N SER A 221 -14.29 -11.41 -1.53
CA SER A 221 -13.96 -10.83 -0.23
C SER A 221 -15.25 -10.38 0.42
N LEU A 222 -15.47 -10.81 1.66
CA LEU A 222 -16.75 -10.71 2.37
C LEU A 222 -16.50 -10.21 3.78
N ALA A 223 -17.46 -9.46 4.33
CA ALA A 223 -17.45 -8.99 5.70
C ALA A 223 -18.69 -9.48 6.45
N MET A 224 -18.48 -10.13 7.60
CA MET A 224 -19.56 -10.61 8.48
C MET A 224 -19.14 -10.43 9.93
N PHE A 225 -20.04 -9.99 10.81
CA PHE A 225 -19.76 -9.97 12.23
C PHE A 225 -19.69 -11.40 12.79
N ALA A 226 -18.92 -11.54 13.86
CA ALA A 226 -18.82 -12.81 14.58
C ALA A 226 -20.19 -13.41 14.85
N GLN A 227 -20.32 -14.70 14.63
CA GLN A 227 -21.49 -15.47 15.00
C GLN A 227 -21.44 -15.82 16.49
N THR A 228 -22.55 -16.18 17.10
CA THR A 228 -22.63 -16.48 18.53
C THR A 228 -22.85 -17.97 18.76
N ASN A 229 -22.06 -18.55 19.63
CA ASN A 229 -22.29 -19.90 20.14
C ASN A 229 -23.45 -19.91 21.16
N PRO A 230 -24.03 -21.09 21.49
CA PRO A 230 -25.08 -21.20 22.51
C PRO A 230 -24.68 -20.68 23.90
N ASP A 231 -23.40 -20.68 24.24
CA ASP A 231 -22.84 -20.13 25.48
C ASP A 231 -22.60 -18.61 25.46
N GLY A 232 -22.94 -17.95 24.36
CA GLY A 232 -22.75 -16.50 24.17
C GLY A 232 -21.37 -16.09 23.67
N SER A 233 -20.42 -17.02 23.51
CA SER A 233 -19.10 -16.71 22.95
C SER A 233 -19.13 -16.47 21.45
N GLU A 234 -18.18 -15.62 20.95
CA GLU A 234 -18.02 -15.41 19.51
C GLU A 234 -17.43 -16.63 18.81
N ARG A 235 -17.89 -16.89 17.59
CA ARG A 235 -17.26 -17.84 16.67
C ARG A 235 -17.08 -17.26 15.27
N ALA A 236 -16.14 -17.81 14.53
CA ALA A 236 -15.99 -17.53 13.11
C ALA A 236 -17.22 -17.97 12.31
N PRO A 237 -17.60 -17.24 11.26
CA PRO A 237 -18.58 -17.72 10.30
C PRO A 237 -18.10 -18.99 9.60
N THR A 238 -19.02 -19.93 9.37
CA THR A 238 -18.78 -21.15 8.61
C THR A 238 -18.76 -20.89 7.10
N LEU A 239 -18.25 -21.85 6.31
CA LEU A 239 -18.30 -21.75 4.84
C LEU A 239 -19.74 -21.56 4.33
N ALA A 240 -20.70 -22.27 4.89
CA ALA A 240 -22.11 -22.17 4.49
C ALA A 240 -22.69 -20.76 4.77
N GLU A 241 -22.35 -20.13 5.90
CA GLU A 241 -22.75 -18.77 6.22
C GLU A 241 -22.12 -17.77 5.25
N TRP A 242 -20.84 -17.94 4.89
CA TRP A 242 -20.16 -17.13 3.87
C TRP A 242 -20.80 -17.28 2.49
N GLN A 243 -21.16 -18.49 2.08
CA GLN A 243 -21.84 -18.75 0.80
C GLN A 243 -23.23 -18.12 0.79
N ASN A 244 -23.98 -18.26 1.89
CA ASN A 244 -25.29 -17.63 2.03
C ASN A 244 -25.20 -16.09 1.92
N LEU A 245 -24.20 -15.46 2.57
CA LEU A 245 -23.97 -14.02 2.44
C LEU A 245 -23.63 -13.65 0.99
N LEU A 246 -22.73 -14.38 0.33
CA LEU A 246 -22.37 -14.14 -1.06
C LEU A 246 -23.56 -14.23 -2.02
N ASP A 247 -24.50 -15.14 -1.77
CA ASP A 247 -25.64 -15.39 -2.67
C ASP A 247 -26.78 -14.39 -2.44
N ASN A 248 -26.93 -13.86 -1.22
CA ASN A 248 -28.12 -13.14 -0.80
C ASN A 248 -27.89 -11.68 -0.40
N SER A 249 -26.65 -11.23 -0.23
CA SER A 249 -26.35 -9.88 0.27
C SER A 249 -25.92 -8.92 -0.83
N ASP A 250 -26.06 -7.64 -0.53
CA ASP A 250 -25.52 -6.55 -1.31
C ASP A 250 -24.08 -6.22 -0.87
N VAL A 251 -23.46 -5.23 -1.50
CA VAL A 251 -22.13 -4.74 -1.14
C VAL A 251 -22.11 -4.20 0.30
N ALA A 252 -21.00 -4.46 0.99
CA ALA A 252 -20.76 -3.95 2.35
C ALA A 252 -20.71 -2.41 2.38
N GLY A 253 -20.95 -1.83 3.53
CA GLY A 253 -21.02 -0.37 3.68
C GLY A 253 -20.46 0.19 4.99
N PRO A 254 -20.44 1.53 5.10
CA PRO A 254 -20.84 2.52 4.10
C PRO A 254 -19.86 2.58 2.92
N ARG A 255 -20.33 3.00 1.74
CA ARG A 255 -19.46 3.15 0.57
C ARG A 255 -18.57 4.38 0.72
N ASP A 256 -17.36 4.31 0.18
CA ASP A 256 -16.41 5.43 0.16
C ASP A 256 -16.86 6.56 -0.77
N LYS A 257 -16.13 7.67 -0.75
CA LYS A 257 -16.37 8.79 -1.66
C LYS A 257 -16.19 8.36 -3.10
N VAL A 258 -17.16 8.68 -3.94
CA VAL A 258 -17.13 8.41 -5.38
C VAL A 258 -15.92 9.13 -6.02
N PRO A 259 -15.12 8.44 -6.83
CA PRO A 259 -13.93 9.03 -7.47
C PRO A 259 -14.32 10.06 -8.53
N THR A 260 -13.44 11.06 -8.69
CA THR A 260 -13.53 12.01 -9.80
C THR A 260 -13.26 11.28 -11.12
N PRO A 261 -14.13 11.41 -12.15
CA PRO A 261 -13.88 10.86 -13.48
C PRO A 261 -12.51 11.26 -14.04
N LEU A 262 -11.87 10.38 -14.83
CA LEU A 262 -10.50 10.61 -15.30
C LEU A 262 -10.36 11.83 -16.19
N GLU A 263 -11.39 12.15 -16.97
CA GLU A 263 -11.51 13.28 -17.90
C GLU A 263 -11.80 14.62 -17.21
N GLU A 264 -12.28 14.60 -15.96
CA GLU A 264 -12.60 15.83 -15.24
C GLU A 264 -11.32 16.52 -14.75
N THR A 265 -11.18 17.80 -15.08
CA THR A 265 -10.05 18.66 -14.74
C THR A 265 -10.51 19.88 -13.94
N GLY A 266 -9.56 20.62 -13.34
CA GLY A 266 -9.83 21.91 -12.70
C GLY A 266 -10.38 21.87 -11.27
N LYS A 267 -10.53 20.67 -10.67
CA LYS A 267 -10.91 20.49 -9.26
C LYS A 267 -9.94 19.58 -8.53
N PRO A 268 -9.85 19.66 -7.19
CA PRO A 268 -9.12 18.66 -6.42
C PRO A 268 -9.67 17.26 -6.72
N ARG A 269 -8.79 16.36 -7.14
CA ARG A 269 -9.16 15.01 -7.55
C ARG A 269 -9.40 14.11 -6.33
N ILE A 270 -10.56 13.46 -6.30
CA ILE A 270 -10.84 12.33 -5.43
C ILE A 270 -10.41 11.08 -6.21
N TYR A 271 -9.35 10.40 -5.75
CA TYR A 271 -8.88 9.18 -6.40
C TYR A 271 -9.83 8.00 -6.18
N GLY A 272 -10.53 7.98 -5.04
CA GLY A 272 -11.38 6.89 -4.60
C GLY A 272 -10.56 5.70 -4.06
N ARG A 273 -11.27 4.76 -3.42
CA ARG A 273 -10.70 3.47 -3.01
C ARG A 273 -11.02 2.39 -4.03
N VAL A 274 -10.17 1.36 -4.06
CA VAL A 274 -10.27 0.29 -5.05
C VAL A 274 -11.18 -0.83 -4.53
N SER A 275 -12.12 -1.29 -5.35
CA SER A 275 -12.74 -2.61 -5.24
C SER A 275 -12.99 -3.15 -6.63
N GLY A 276 -12.19 -4.14 -7.02
CA GLY A 276 -12.19 -4.72 -8.36
C GLY A 276 -10.93 -5.52 -8.65
N VAL A 277 -10.70 -5.80 -9.92
CA VAL A 277 -9.50 -6.49 -10.40
C VAL A 277 -8.64 -5.51 -11.17
N ALA A 278 -7.41 -5.28 -10.69
CA ALA A 278 -6.41 -4.46 -11.37
C ALA A 278 -5.48 -5.31 -12.23
N SER A 279 -4.87 -4.72 -13.26
CA SER A 279 -3.86 -5.37 -14.10
C SER A 279 -2.47 -4.90 -13.69
N GLY A 280 -1.66 -5.80 -13.15
CA GLY A 280 -0.26 -5.56 -12.82
C GLY A 280 0.06 -5.76 -11.35
N SER A 281 0.95 -6.73 -11.07
CA SER A 281 1.46 -7.03 -9.75
C SER A 281 2.92 -6.62 -9.56
N GLN A 282 3.63 -6.37 -10.68
CA GLN A 282 5.04 -6.03 -10.66
C GLN A 282 5.42 -5.07 -11.78
N TRP A 283 6.25 -4.07 -11.43
CA TRP A 283 6.98 -3.22 -12.38
C TRP A 283 8.46 -3.63 -12.37
N ARG A 284 8.95 -4.10 -13.50
CA ARG A 284 10.38 -4.41 -13.68
C ARG A 284 11.00 -3.39 -14.61
N ALA A 285 12.12 -2.80 -14.21
CA ALA A 285 12.85 -1.84 -15.02
C ALA A 285 14.34 -2.10 -15.00
N LEU A 286 14.94 -2.06 -16.19
CA LEU A 286 16.38 -1.91 -16.38
C LEU A 286 16.65 -0.43 -16.68
N LEU A 287 17.31 0.25 -15.75
CA LEU A 287 17.57 1.69 -15.84
C LEU A 287 18.90 1.88 -16.57
N VAL A 288 18.84 2.34 -17.80
CA VAL A 288 19.97 2.57 -18.69
C VAL A 288 19.85 3.95 -19.34
N ASP A 289 20.91 4.46 -19.94
CA ASP A 289 20.90 5.80 -20.55
C ASP A 289 19.91 5.89 -21.71
N GLU A 290 19.86 4.85 -22.56
CA GLU A 290 18.97 4.73 -23.70
C GLU A 290 18.49 3.28 -23.85
N PRO A 291 17.37 3.00 -24.55
CA PRO A 291 16.79 1.65 -24.66
C PRO A 291 17.74 0.54 -25.13
N LYS A 292 18.81 0.87 -25.87
CA LYS A 292 19.83 -0.08 -26.34
C LYS A 292 21.13 -0.02 -25.55
N ALA A 293 21.26 0.90 -24.60
CA ALA A 293 22.46 1.00 -23.76
C ALA A 293 22.55 -0.19 -22.81
N LYS A 294 23.80 -0.54 -22.45
CA LYS A 294 24.08 -1.61 -21.47
C LYS A 294 24.20 -1.08 -20.05
N TYR A 295 24.43 0.23 -19.90
CA TYR A 295 24.79 0.86 -18.65
C TYR A 295 23.98 2.13 -18.42
N LEU A 296 23.96 2.53 -17.16
CA LEU A 296 23.47 3.81 -16.68
C LEU A 296 24.70 4.63 -16.26
N THR A 297 25.05 5.61 -17.05
CA THR A 297 26.16 6.52 -16.73
C THR A 297 25.84 7.31 -15.47
N ILE A 298 26.78 7.33 -14.51
CA ILE A 298 26.64 8.13 -13.29
C ILE A 298 26.60 9.62 -13.63
N PRO A 299 25.89 10.46 -12.86
CA PRO A 299 25.86 11.90 -13.12
C PRO A 299 27.24 12.52 -12.88
N GLN A 300 27.46 13.73 -13.42
CA GLN A 300 28.68 14.50 -13.17
C GLN A 300 28.77 14.85 -11.66
N PRO A 301 29.97 15.14 -11.13
CA PRO A 301 30.15 15.54 -9.75
C PRO A 301 29.22 16.68 -9.34
N GLY A 302 28.55 16.55 -8.20
CA GLY A 302 27.57 17.50 -7.71
C GLY A 302 26.20 17.47 -8.40
N GLN A 303 25.99 16.55 -9.35
CA GLN A 303 24.73 16.39 -10.05
C GLN A 303 23.99 15.12 -9.63
N ALA A 304 22.67 15.09 -9.92
CA ALA A 304 21.79 13.98 -9.68
C ALA A 304 20.76 13.82 -10.79
N PHE A 305 20.22 12.60 -10.91
CA PHE A 305 18.96 12.35 -11.61
C PHE A 305 18.10 11.37 -10.81
N SER A 306 16.80 11.48 -11.00
CA SER A 306 15.81 10.66 -10.30
C SER A 306 14.85 9.97 -11.26
N TYR A 307 14.45 8.75 -10.93
CA TYR A 307 13.35 8.05 -11.57
C TYR A 307 12.10 8.18 -10.70
N ALA A 308 11.02 8.70 -11.28
CA ALA A 308 9.75 8.86 -10.59
C ALA A 308 9.06 7.49 -10.40
N LEU A 309 8.56 7.23 -9.19
CA LEU A 309 7.98 5.97 -8.76
C LEU A 309 6.53 6.15 -8.32
N SER A 310 5.66 5.22 -8.71
CA SER A 310 4.24 5.22 -8.35
C SER A 310 3.51 6.53 -8.70
N THR A 311 3.85 7.12 -9.85
CA THR A 311 3.27 8.38 -10.29
C THR A 311 1.77 8.29 -10.55
N VAL A 312 1.07 9.38 -10.25
CA VAL A 312 -0.39 9.51 -10.34
C VAL A 312 -0.78 10.82 -11.03
N HIS A 313 -2.03 10.94 -11.45
CA HIS A 313 -2.56 12.23 -11.90
C HIS A 313 -2.39 13.29 -10.81
N GLY A 314 -1.87 14.47 -11.17
CA GLY A 314 -1.53 15.52 -10.20
C GLY A 314 -0.25 15.23 -9.39
N GLY A 315 0.57 14.29 -9.84
CA GLY A 315 1.81 13.87 -9.18
C GLY A 315 2.70 13.08 -10.12
N SER A 316 2.92 13.56 -11.34
CA SER A 316 3.81 12.94 -12.32
C SER A 316 5.26 13.43 -12.21
N LEU A 317 5.54 14.43 -11.38
CA LEU A 317 6.86 15.05 -11.17
C LEU A 317 7.51 15.49 -12.50
N GLY A 318 6.72 16.10 -13.38
CA GLY A 318 7.16 16.59 -14.69
C GLY A 318 7.35 15.52 -15.76
N THR A 319 7.19 14.25 -15.44
CA THR A 319 7.40 13.14 -16.41
C THR A 319 6.18 12.87 -17.30
N ASN A 320 5.00 13.37 -16.94
CA ASN A 320 3.70 13.05 -17.54
C ASN A 320 3.35 11.54 -17.51
N GLN A 321 4.15 10.70 -16.85
CA GLN A 321 3.90 9.27 -16.72
C GLN A 321 2.92 8.99 -15.59
N ILE A 322 1.92 8.15 -15.83
CA ILE A 322 0.99 7.64 -14.84
C ILE A 322 1.22 6.14 -14.69
N GLN A 323 1.71 5.73 -13.52
CA GLN A 323 2.06 4.35 -13.22
C GLN A 323 0.94 3.56 -12.54
N SER A 324 -0.19 4.20 -12.24
CA SER A 324 -1.33 3.55 -11.59
C SER A 324 -1.87 2.38 -12.42
N ALA A 325 -2.05 1.22 -11.78
CA ALA A 325 -2.57 0.03 -12.43
C ALA A 325 -4.00 0.26 -12.95
N THR A 326 -4.26 -0.24 -14.17
CA THR A 326 -5.58 -0.14 -14.80
C THR A 326 -6.53 -1.16 -14.19
N MET A 327 -7.78 -0.76 -13.92
CA MET A 327 -8.83 -1.68 -13.49
C MET A 327 -9.39 -2.44 -14.70
N LEU A 328 -9.39 -3.78 -14.61
CA LEU A 328 -10.02 -4.67 -15.60
C LEU A 328 -11.53 -4.71 -15.40
N VAL A 329 -11.95 -4.86 -14.13
CA VAL A 329 -13.35 -4.74 -13.67
C VAL A 329 -13.37 -4.05 -12.31
N ARG A 330 -14.43 -3.29 -12.02
CA ARG A 330 -14.60 -2.58 -10.75
C ARG A 330 -16.07 -2.26 -10.48
N TYR A 331 -16.43 -1.97 -9.24
CA TYR A 331 -17.73 -1.36 -8.97
C TYR A 331 -17.77 0.10 -9.46
N PRO A 332 -18.93 0.58 -9.94
CA PRO A 332 -19.06 1.93 -10.52
C PRO A 332 -18.63 3.07 -9.59
N ASP A 333 -18.83 2.91 -8.29
CA ASP A 333 -18.53 3.88 -7.23
C ASP A 333 -17.10 3.82 -6.68
N THR A 334 -16.23 2.98 -7.26
CA THR A 334 -14.84 2.77 -6.81
C THR A 334 -13.80 3.36 -7.78
N ALA A 335 -12.54 3.38 -7.38
CA ALA A 335 -11.45 4.00 -8.13
C ALA A 335 -11.32 3.50 -9.57
N TYR A 336 -11.11 4.42 -10.51
CA TYR A 336 -10.87 4.10 -11.93
C TYR A 336 -9.53 3.42 -12.19
N ARG A 337 -8.57 3.62 -11.28
CA ARG A 337 -7.23 3.01 -11.31
C ARG A 337 -6.79 2.69 -9.89
N ALA A 338 -5.87 1.76 -9.73
CA ALA A 338 -5.22 1.52 -8.44
C ALA A 338 -4.15 2.60 -8.20
N HIS A 339 -4.60 3.82 -7.87
CA HIS A 339 -3.75 5.02 -7.78
C HIS A 339 -2.61 4.89 -6.76
N GLY A 340 -2.80 4.15 -5.66
CA GLY A 340 -1.75 3.92 -4.66
C GLY A 340 -0.73 2.87 -5.08
N ASN A 341 -1.02 2.02 -6.08
CA ASN A 341 -0.22 0.85 -6.45
C ASN A 341 0.08 -0.10 -5.26
N TYR A 342 -0.81 -0.13 -4.26
CA TYR A 342 -0.64 -0.94 -3.05
C TYR A 342 -0.51 -2.43 -3.39
N GLY A 343 0.53 -3.07 -2.83
CA GLY A 343 0.87 -4.45 -3.10
C GLY A 343 1.68 -4.69 -4.39
N ILE A 344 1.87 -3.67 -5.23
CA ILE A 344 2.69 -3.78 -6.45
C ILE A 344 4.17 -3.77 -6.09
N GLN A 345 4.91 -4.74 -6.62
CA GLN A 345 6.36 -4.78 -6.46
C GLN A 345 7.07 -3.98 -7.54
N TYR A 346 7.99 -3.12 -7.13
CA TYR A 346 8.99 -2.49 -8.00
C TYR A 346 10.29 -3.27 -7.90
N SER A 347 10.87 -3.63 -9.06
CA SER A 347 12.16 -4.34 -9.18
C SER A 347 13.03 -3.62 -10.19
N LEU A 348 13.98 -2.83 -9.69
CA LEU A 348 14.74 -1.88 -10.46
C LEU A 348 16.22 -2.32 -10.52
N LYS A 349 16.80 -2.35 -11.73
CA LYS A 349 18.20 -2.69 -11.96
C LYS A 349 18.94 -1.48 -12.51
N LEU A 350 19.99 -1.06 -11.81
CA LEU A 350 20.82 0.08 -12.15
C LEU A 350 22.24 -0.42 -12.46
N PRO A 351 22.57 -0.73 -13.72
CA PRO A 351 23.95 -1.08 -14.12
C PRO A 351 24.79 0.19 -14.25
N LEU A 352 25.20 0.76 -13.10
CA LEU A 352 25.95 2.00 -13.00
C LEU A 352 27.31 1.89 -13.71
N TYR A 353 27.73 2.97 -14.39
CA TYR A 353 29.00 3.07 -15.08
C TYR A 353 29.65 4.43 -14.84
N ASN A 354 30.88 4.40 -14.27
CA ASN A 354 31.73 5.58 -14.19
C ASN A 354 32.51 5.71 -15.49
N ASN A 355 32.05 6.54 -16.42
CA ASN A 355 32.71 6.81 -17.68
C ASN A 355 33.78 7.91 -17.60
N SER A 356 34.05 8.46 -16.42
CA SER A 356 35.06 9.49 -16.20
C SER A 356 36.47 8.88 -16.02
N GLN A 357 37.50 9.74 -16.01
CA GLN A 357 38.88 9.33 -15.84
C GLN A 357 39.34 9.30 -14.38
N SER A 358 38.44 9.57 -13.41
CA SER A 358 38.77 9.61 -11.98
C SER A 358 37.74 8.85 -11.15
N PRO A 359 38.14 8.38 -9.95
CA PRO A 359 37.19 7.76 -9.01
C PRO A 359 36.09 8.72 -8.65
N LYS A 360 34.86 8.20 -8.46
CA LYS A 360 33.68 8.95 -8.06
C LYS A 360 32.95 8.26 -6.92
N THR A 361 32.43 9.04 -5.99
CA THR A 361 31.52 8.55 -4.95
C THR A 361 30.09 8.75 -5.40
N VAL A 362 29.37 7.63 -5.56
CA VAL A 362 27.99 7.59 -6.06
C VAL A 362 27.04 7.11 -4.98
N THR A 363 25.91 7.77 -4.82
CA THR A 363 24.84 7.36 -3.90
C THR A 363 23.59 6.98 -4.64
N VAL A 364 22.85 6.01 -4.10
CA VAL A 364 21.49 5.68 -4.53
C VAL A 364 20.58 5.89 -3.34
N SER A 365 19.56 6.75 -3.47
CA SER A 365 18.64 7.13 -2.39
C SER A 365 17.19 6.96 -2.81
N PHE A 366 16.33 6.60 -1.84
CA PHE A 366 14.88 6.60 -2.00
C PHE A 366 14.34 7.84 -1.27
N GLN A 367 13.54 8.68 -1.95
CA GLN A 367 13.13 9.98 -1.44
C GLN A 367 11.64 10.23 -1.67
N THR A 368 11.05 11.08 -0.84
CA THR A 368 9.63 11.48 -0.89
C THR A 368 9.52 12.98 -1.13
N PRO A 369 9.65 13.47 -2.38
CA PRO A 369 9.56 14.89 -2.69
C PRO A 369 8.16 15.44 -2.48
N ILE A 370 8.03 16.76 -2.54
CA ILE A 370 6.73 17.43 -2.58
C ILE A 370 6.04 17.04 -3.88
N LYS A 371 4.81 16.55 -3.76
CA LYS A 371 3.99 16.09 -4.89
C LYS A 371 3.61 17.28 -5.79
N GLU A 372 3.93 17.18 -7.06
CA GLU A 372 3.55 18.14 -8.11
C GLU A 372 3.42 17.43 -9.47
N ASP A 373 2.67 18.02 -10.37
CA ASP A 373 2.48 17.46 -11.71
C ASP A 373 3.48 18.04 -12.72
N GLN A 374 3.73 19.35 -12.62
CA GLN A 374 4.76 20.06 -13.38
C GLN A 374 5.83 20.58 -12.42
N LEU A 375 7.08 20.44 -12.80
CA LEU A 375 8.19 21.02 -12.02
C LEU A 375 8.18 22.54 -12.20
N VAL A 376 8.02 23.27 -11.11
CA VAL A 376 8.04 24.74 -11.12
C VAL A 376 9.47 25.25 -11.34
N GLN A 377 10.48 24.49 -10.91
CA GLN A 377 11.90 24.75 -11.09
C GLN A 377 12.61 23.47 -11.53
N PRO A 378 13.81 23.58 -12.17
CA PRO A 378 14.60 22.40 -12.52
C PRO A 378 15.07 21.64 -11.27
N GLY A 379 14.38 20.56 -10.91
CA GLY A 379 14.70 19.76 -9.74
C GLY A 379 13.47 19.35 -8.93
N LEU A 380 13.70 18.67 -7.82
CA LEU A 380 12.66 18.23 -6.90
C LEU A 380 12.63 19.13 -5.66
N ARG A 381 11.43 19.41 -5.16
CA ARG A 381 11.22 20.19 -3.96
C ARG A 381 11.11 19.32 -2.72
N PHE A 382 11.79 19.76 -1.67
CA PHE A 382 11.75 19.15 -0.34
C PHE A 382 11.50 20.22 0.72
N PHE A 383 11.21 19.81 1.95
CA PHE A 383 11.14 20.74 3.07
C PHE A 383 12.47 20.75 3.85
N ASN A 384 12.93 21.95 4.26
CA ASN A 384 14.06 22.08 5.17
C ASN A 384 13.83 21.36 6.50
N THR A 385 12.59 21.44 7.02
CA THR A 385 12.15 20.72 8.20
C THR A 385 11.11 19.72 7.76
N PRO A 386 11.30 18.42 8.02
CA PRO A 386 10.35 17.39 7.61
C PRO A 386 8.94 17.68 8.10
N ALA A 387 7.93 17.47 7.25
CA ALA A 387 6.53 17.53 7.65
C ALA A 387 6.21 16.42 8.66
N LYS A 388 5.13 16.58 9.42
CA LYS A 388 4.70 15.54 10.37
C LYS A 388 4.03 14.35 9.69
N GLN A 389 3.41 14.56 8.53
CA GLN A 389 2.63 13.55 7.83
C GLN A 389 3.54 12.54 7.14
N VAL A 390 3.44 11.28 7.52
CA VAL A 390 4.16 10.17 6.89
C VAL A 390 3.56 9.89 5.51
N PHE A 391 4.40 9.84 4.49
CA PHE A 391 4.05 9.57 3.10
C PHE A 391 4.58 8.24 2.58
N PHE A 392 5.58 7.67 3.24
CA PHE A 392 6.06 6.33 2.93
C PHE A 392 6.50 5.64 4.22
N ARG A 393 6.04 4.42 4.41
CA ARG A 393 6.56 3.50 5.43
C ARG A 393 6.64 2.11 4.81
N GLY A 394 7.84 1.55 4.73
CA GLY A 394 7.99 0.28 4.07
C GLY A 394 9.43 -0.19 4.00
N THR A 395 9.60 -1.47 3.66
CA THR A 395 10.91 -2.10 3.53
C THR A 395 11.39 -2.04 2.08
N VAL A 396 12.63 -1.57 1.89
CA VAL A 396 13.36 -1.57 0.62
C VAL A 396 14.52 -2.56 0.73
N ARG A 397 14.63 -3.45 -0.25
CA ARG A 397 15.79 -4.36 -0.40
C ARG A 397 16.75 -3.80 -1.43
N VAL A 398 18.04 -3.76 -1.09
CA VAL A 398 19.11 -3.37 -2.01
C VAL A 398 20.13 -4.49 -2.13
N ARG A 399 20.49 -4.82 -3.36
CA ARG A 399 21.51 -5.82 -3.66
C ARG A 399 22.58 -5.20 -4.56
N TYR A 400 23.84 -5.34 -4.18
CA TYR A 400 24.99 -4.78 -4.91
C TYR A 400 26.27 -5.51 -4.55
N LYS A 401 27.36 -5.22 -5.24
CA LYS A 401 28.73 -5.56 -4.80
C LYS A 401 29.35 -4.33 -4.15
N ASP A 402 29.91 -4.50 -2.96
CA ASP A 402 30.63 -3.42 -2.28
C ASP A 402 31.98 -3.10 -2.95
N ASP A 403 32.75 -2.17 -2.39
CA ASP A 403 34.02 -1.71 -2.96
C ASP A 403 35.10 -2.78 -2.92
N GLN A 404 34.91 -3.86 -2.13
CA GLN A 404 35.77 -5.05 -2.11
C GLN A 404 35.28 -6.15 -3.06
N GLY A 405 34.22 -5.91 -3.83
CA GLY A 405 33.60 -6.88 -4.73
C GLY A 405 32.72 -7.93 -4.07
N LYS A 406 32.48 -7.85 -2.76
CA LYS A 406 31.64 -8.78 -2.00
C LYS A 406 30.16 -8.47 -2.25
N ALA A 407 29.37 -9.52 -2.53
CA ALA A 407 27.92 -9.37 -2.70
C ALA A 407 27.25 -9.00 -1.38
N GLN A 408 26.44 -7.94 -1.41
CA GLN A 408 25.67 -7.43 -0.30
C GLN A 408 24.17 -7.56 -0.61
N THR A 409 23.40 -7.94 0.40
CA THR A 409 21.94 -7.84 0.41
C THR A 409 21.52 -7.13 1.69
N GLN A 410 21.01 -5.92 1.53
CA GLN A 410 20.58 -5.08 2.62
C GLN A 410 19.05 -4.91 2.56
N PHE A 411 18.43 -4.80 3.72
CA PHE A 411 17.05 -4.40 3.87
C PHE A 411 16.99 -3.19 4.77
N PHE A 412 16.34 -2.15 4.29
CA PHE A 412 16.12 -0.92 5.05
C PHE A 412 14.63 -0.71 5.25
N HIS A 413 14.24 -0.39 6.48
CA HIS A 413 12.93 0.18 6.74
C HIS A 413 13.03 1.69 6.60
N LEU A 414 12.14 2.24 5.77
CA LEU A 414 12.02 3.68 5.56
C LEU A 414 10.69 4.17 6.13
N MET A 415 10.73 5.23 6.93
CA MET A 415 9.55 5.97 7.36
C MET A 415 9.74 7.44 7.01
N GLN A 416 9.32 7.80 5.81
CA GLN A 416 9.54 9.14 5.26
C GLN A 416 8.27 9.98 5.31
N THR A 417 8.43 11.24 5.67
CA THR A 417 7.36 12.23 5.69
C THR A 417 7.28 12.99 4.36
N ARG A 418 6.21 13.74 4.17
CA ARG A 418 6.01 14.59 3.00
C ARG A 418 7.17 15.57 2.82
N GLY A 419 7.74 15.63 1.62
CA GLY A 419 8.83 16.53 1.27
C GLY A 419 10.16 16.19 1.95
N GLN A 420 10.39 14.90 2.29
CA GLN A 420 11.61 14.45 2.94
C GLN A 420 12.63 13.93 1.93
N ALA A 421 13.83 14.51 1.93
CA ALA A 421 15.01 13.93 1.30
C ALA A 421 15.42 12.66 2.06
N GLY A 422 15.75 11.59 1.34
CA GLY A 422 16.12 10.30 1.92
C GLY A 422 17.63 10.15 2.10
N GLU A 423 18.01 9.35 3.10
CA GLU A 423 19.39 8.91 3.25
C GLU A 423 19.80 7.92 2.15
N PRO A 424 21.11 7.81 1.82
CA PRO A 424 21.57 6.83 0.85
C PRO A 424 21.29 5.39 1.28
N LEU A 425 20.64 4.62 0.40
CA LEU A 425 20.49 3.16 0.53
C LEU A 425 21.84 2.45 0.32
N THR A 426 22.71 3.02 -0.52
CA THR A 426 24.09 2.58 -0.72
C THR A 426 24.94 3.74 -1.20
N THR A 427 26.22 3.69 -0.82
CA THR A 427 27.29 4.59 -1.29
C THR A 427 28.39 3.71 -1.89
N LEU A 428 28.82 4.02 -3.10
CA LEU A 428 29.81 3.27 -3.87
C LEU A 428 30.97 4.17 -4.27
N ASN A 429 32.20 3.76 -3.99
CA ASN A 429 33.40 4.39 -4.55
C ASN A 429 33.73 3.66 -5.87
N MET A 430 33.45 4.32 -6.98
CA MET A 430 33.60 3.76 -8.32
C MET A 430 34.85 4.28 -8.97
N PRO A 431 35.92 3.48 -9.12
CA PRO A 431 37.09 3.83 -9.93
C PRO A 431 36.76 4.27 -11.36
N ALA A 432 37.68 4.91 -12.05
CA ALA A 432 37.53 5.22 -13.47
C ALA A 432 37.23 3.96 -14.28
N GLY A 433 36.20 3.99 -15.12
CA GLY A 433 35.73 2.86 -15.92
C GLY A 433 35.01 1.75 -15.17
N ASP A 434 34.76 1.90 -13.85
CA ASP A 434 34.08 0.88 -13.03
C ASP A 434 32.61 0.71 -13.40
N ARG A 435 32.11 -0.49 -13.18
CA ARG A 435 30.75 -0.92 -13.48
C ARG A 435 30.15 -1.65 -12.29
N ARG A 436 29.03 -1.16 -11.75
CA ARG A 436 28.34 -1.72 -10.58
C ARG A 436 26.87 -1.93 -10.84
N LEU A 437 26.40 -3.15 -10.68
CA LEU A 437 24.96 -3.41 -10.66
C LEU A 437 24.42 -3.16 -9.26
N VAL A 438 23.47 -2.23 -9.16
CA VAL A 438 22.62 -2.03 -7.97
C VAL A 438 21.22 -2.47 -8.31
N GLU A 439 20.62 -3.35 -7.50
CA GLU A 439 19.24 -3.77 -7.63
C GLU A 439 18.43 -3.26 -6.43
N VAL A 440 17.32 -2.60 -6.69
CA VAL A 440 16.43 -2.06 -5.67
C VAL A 440 15.04 -2.67 -5.82
N ASP A 441 14.57 -3.35 -4.78
CA ASP A 441 13.24 -3.98 -4.76
C ASP A 441 12.45 -3.48 -3.57
N PHE A 442 11.17 -3.20 -3.78
CA PHE A 442 10.20 -2.93 -2.71
C PHE A 442 8.78 -3.27 -3.18
N ILE A 443 7.89 -3.50 -2.24
CA ILE A 443 6.45 -3.59 -2.52
C ILE A 443 5.83 -2.31 -1.99
N TYR A 444 5.04 -1.63 -2.83
CA TYR A 444 4.44 -0.36 -2.47
C TYR A 444 3.41 -0.56 -1.35
N PRO A 445 3.62 0.04 -0.16
CA PRO A 445 2.79 -0.25 1.00
C PRO A 445 1.45 0.50 0.95
N PRO A 446 0.37 -0.05 1.56
CA PRO A 446 -0.97 0.53 1.51
C PRO A 446 -1.10 1.88 2.23
N ASP A 447 -0.17 2.18 3.15
CA ASP A 447 -0.17 3.43 3.92
C ASP A 447 0.69 4.52 3.27
N ALA A 448 1.14 4.32 2.03
CA ALA A 448 1.97 5.29 1.32
C ALA A 448 1.13 6.27 0.49
N SER A 449 1.67 7.48 0.35
CA SER A 449 1.12 8.56 -0.50
C SER A 449 2.08 8.84 -1.66
N PRO A 450 1.75 8.43 -2.89
CA PRO A 450 2.61 8.64 -4.05
C PRO A 450 2.70 10.11 -4.48
N PRO A 451 3.74 10.49 -5.24
CA PRO A 451 4.86 9.69 -5.72
C PRO A 451 6.09 9.69 -4.81
N GLN A 452 7.00 8.74 -5.02
CA GLN A 452 8.38 8.75 -4.54
C GLN A 452 9.36 8.80 -5.72
N VAL A 453 10.67 8.87 -5.41
CA VAL A 453 11.72 8.80 -6.43
C VAL A 453 12.89 7.91 -5.99
N LEU A 454 13.56 7.29 -6.96
CA LEU A 454 14.87 6.67 -6.78
C LEU A 454 15.91 7.59 -7.42
N THR A 455 16.81 8.13 -6.61
CA THR A 455 17.81 9.13 -7.01
C THR A 455 19.18 8.52 -7.08
N VAL A 456 19.91 8.79 -8.16
CA VAL A 456 21.37 8.54 -8.30
C VAL A 456 22.07 9.89 -8.29
N ALA A 457 23.03 10.05 -7.39
CA ALA A 457 23.82 11.28 -7.28
C ALA A 457 25.31 10.98 -7.20
N THR A 458 26.13 11.83 -7.81
CA THR A 458 27.59 11.81 -7.65
C THR A 458 28.00 12.96 -6.75
N GLN A 459 28.76 12.67 -5.69
CA GLN A 459 29.23 13.69 -4.75
C GLN A 459 30.13 14.71 -5.46
N SER A 460 30.06 15.95 -4.99
CA SER A 460 30.97 17.00 -5.45
C SER A 460 32.43 16.62 -5.14
N GLU A 461 33.34 16.92 -6.04
CA GLU A 461 34.77 16.86 -5.75
C GLU A 461 35.08 17.93 -4.67
N LYS A 462 35.84 17.54 -3.65
CA LYS A 462 36.29 18.45 -2.60
C LYS A 462 37.41 19.34 -3.11
#